data_86b4f123ce23ed7b8ac0424640bdff48
#
_entry.id   86b4f123ce23ed7b8ac0424640bdff48
#
_cell.length_a   1.000
_cell.length_b   1.000
_cell.length_c   1.000
_cell.angle_alpha   90.00
_cell.angle_beta   90.00
_cell.angle_gamma   90.00
#
_symmetry.space_group_name_H-M   'P 1'
#
loop_
_entity.id
_entity.type
_entity.pdbx_description
1 polymer ?
#
loop_
_entity_poly.entity_id
_entity_poly.type
_entity_poly.pdbx_seq_one_letter_code
_entity_poly.pdbx_strand_id
1 'polypeptide(L)'
;MTLVRVSFVDVYVLRQAAPGLEILVLRRGPAGRSPGSWETVHGTVEADETPVAAARRELREETGCDPIRLYNASRVESFYRHRVDEVALGPVFVAFVDRAAEPRLSPEHDRAEWLAPAEAVARLAWPRERRALKDILSILGGGDAGLLDDVLRIC
;
A
#
# COMPACT_ATOMS: atom_id res chain seq x y z
N MET A 1 -10.09 19.28 -21.57
CA MET A 1 -9.33 18.06 -21.89
C MET A 1 -8.93 17.35 -20.61
N THR A 2 -9.19 16.06 -20.59
CA THR A 2 -8.85 15.23 -19.42
C THR A 2 -7.35 15.21 -19.16
N LEU A 3 -6.94 15.52 -17.94
CA LEU A 3 -5.53 15.44 -17.53
C LEU A 3 -5.19 14.01 -17.14
N VAL A 4 -3.95 13.58 -17.44
CA VAL A 4 -3.41 12.31 -16.99
C VAL A 4 -2.14 12.58 -16.21
N ARG A 5 -2.09 12.15 -14.95
CA ARG A 5 -0.88 12.37 -14.15
C ARG A 5 -0.72 11.35 -13.03
N VAL A 6 0.52 11.17 -12.61
CA VAL A 6 0.86 10.40 -11.42
C VAL A 6 0.55 11.27 -10.20
N SER A 7 -0.43 10.85 -9.40
CA SER A 7 -0.95 11.68 -8.31
C SER A 7 -1.12 10.96 -6.97
N PHE A 8 -0.98 9.65 -6.94
CA PHE A 8 -1.08 8.90 -5.69
C PHE A 8 -0.15 7.69 -5.67
N VAL A 9 -0.01 7.08 -4.51
CA VAL A 9 0.69 5.81 -4.30
C VAL A 9 -0.15 4.91 -3.42
N ASP A 10 -0.01 3.60 -3.60
CA ASP A 10 -0.47 2.59 -2.67
C ASP A 10 0.76 1.86 -2.12
N VAL A 11 0.78 1.60 -0.81
CA VAL A 11 1.86 0.84 -0.18
C VAL A 11 1.26 -0.32 0.61
N TYR A 12 1.59 -1.53 0.22
CA TYR A 12 1.20 -2.75 0.93
C TYR A 12 2.27 -3.06 1.97
N VAL A 13 1.86 -3.20 3.22
CA VAL A 13 2.78 -3.37 4.35
C VAL A 13 2.76 -4.82 4.79
N LEU A 14 3.90 -5.48 4.69
CA LEU A 14 4.07 -6.89 4.99
C LEU A 14 5.09 -7.07 6.12
N ARG A 15 4.89 -8.10 6.92
CA ARG A 15 5.91 -8.56 7.88
C ARG A 15 6.01 -10.07 7.86
N GLN A 16 7.20 -10.56 8.18
CA GLN A 16 7.41 -11.99 8.40
C GLN A 16 6.81 -12.38 9.75
N ALA A 17 6.03 -13.45 9.74
CA ALA A 17 5.44 -14.04 10.93
C ALA A 17 5.47 -15.56 10.77
N ALA A 18 5.41 -16.31 11.87
CA ALA A 18 5.26 -17.74 11.79
C ALA A 18 3.77 -18.07 11.68
N PRO A 19 3.31 -18.87 10.69
CA PRO A 19 4.11 -19.65 9.71
C PRO A 19 4.41 -18.94 8.39
N GLY A 20 4.02 -17.68 8.18
CA GLY A 20 4.23 -17.00 6.91
C GLY A 20 4.13 -15.48 7.03
N LEU A 21 3.66 -14.84 5.97
CA LEU A 21 3.51 -13.38 5.95
C LEU A 21 2.21 -12.94 6.62
N GLU A 22 2.27 -11.75 7.20
CA GLU A 22 1.08 -10.99 7.59
C GLU A 22 1.05 -9.68 6.84
N ILE A 23 -0.15 -9.23 6.51
CA ILE A 23 -0.41 -7.98 5.79
C ILE A 23 -1.15 -7.02 6.72
N LEU A 24 -0.68 -5.77 6.77
CA LEU A 24 -1.35 -4.71 7.52
C LEU A 24 -2.53 -4.17 6.72
N VAL A 25 -3.70 -4.13 7.35
CA VAL A 25 -4.88 -3.47 6.80
C VAL A 25 -5.36 -2.39 7.77
N LEU A 26 -5.82 -1.26 7.23
CA LEU A 26 -6.19 -0.07 7.98
C LEU A 26 -7.66 0.24 7.74
N ARG A 27 -8.42 0.51 8.80
CA ARG A 27 -9.83 0.90 8.68
C ARG A 27 -9.96 2.42 8.66
N ARG A 28 -10.68 2.94 7.67
CA ARG A 28 -11.01 4.36 7.59
C ARG A 28 -11.86 4.77 8.78
N GLY A 29 -11.48 5.87 9.42
CA GLY A 29 -12.23 6.47 10.50
C GLY A 29 -13.54 7.11 10.04
N PRO A 30 -14.38 7.60 10.99
CA PRO A 30 -15.68 8.18 10.67
C PRO A 30 -15.61 9.51 9.93
N ALA A 31 -14.50 10.24 10.03
CA ALA A 31 -14.28 11.48 9.30
C ALA A 31 -13.53 11.19 7.99
N GLY A 32 -14.01 11.75 6.88
CA GLY A 32 -13.39 11.57 5.58
C GLY A 32 -14.14 10.59 4.68
N ARG A 33 -13.46 10.15 3.61
CA ARG A 33 -14.07 9.28 2.59
C ARG A 33 -14.22 7.84 3.08
N SER A 34 -15.24 7.17 2.57
CA SER A 34 -15.45 5.72 2.74
C SER A 34 -15.28 5.22 4.19
N PRO A 35 -15.95 5.84 5.18
CA PRO A 35 -15.75 5.47 6.58
C PRO A 35 -16.08 4.00 6.83
N GLY A 36 -15.24 3.34 7.65
CA GLY A 36 -15.40 1.92 7.99
C GLY A 36 -14.80 0.95 6.97
N SER A 37 -14.37 1.43 5.79
CA SER A 37 -13.73 0.56 4.80
C SER A 37 -12.28 0.24 5.19
N TRP A 38 -11.85 -0.97 4.86
CA TRP A 38 -10.47 -1.41 5.06
C TRP A 38 -9.66 -1.22 3.79
N GLU A 39 -8.46 -0.70 3.94
CA GLU A 39 -7.58 -0.36 2.82
C GLU A 39 -6.11 -0.59 3.19
N THR A 40 -5.25 -0.50 2.18
CA THR A 40 -3.80 -0.39 2.39
C THR A 40 -3.41 1.07 2.61
N VAL A 41 -2.12 1.33 2.88
CA VAL A 41 -1.59 2.69 2.91
C VAL A 41 -1.78 3.34 1.54
N HIS A 42 -2.36 4.52 1.53
CA HIS A 42 -2.70 5.26 0.32
C HIS A 42 -2.48 6.74 0.57
N GLY A 43 -1.85 7.43 -0.36
CA GLY A 43 -1.65 8.85 -0.20
C GLY A 43 -1.30 9.58 -1.48
N THR A 44 -1.30 10.90 -1.42
CA THR A 44 -1.05 11.79 -2.55
C THR A 44 0.45 11.96 -2.78
N VAL A 45 0.85 12.02 -4.03
CA VAL A 45 2.20 12.46 -4.43
C VAL A 45 2.20 13.99 -4.42
N GLU A 46 3.05 14.59 -3.60
CA GLU A 46 3.16 16.05 -3.50
C GLU A 46 3.98 16.64 -4.64
N ALA A 47 3.88 17.97 -4.83
CA ALA A 47 4.70 18.67 -5.82
C ALA A 47 6.19 18.42 -5.53
N ASP A 48 6.96 18.17 -6.58
CA ASP A 48 8.41 17.92 -6.52
C ASP A 48 8.81 16.63 -5.76
N GLU A 49 7.83 15.77 -5.46
CA GLU A 49 8.06 14.50 -4.79
C GLU A 49 8.01 13.35 -5.81
N THR A 50 8.95 12.40 -5.69
CA THR A 50 8.86 11.15 -6.47
C THR A 50 7.86 10.20 -5.82
N PRO A 51 7.25 9.28 -6.59
CA PRO A 51 6.39 8.24 -6.00
C PRO A 51 7.09 7.41 -4.92
N VAL A 52 8.38 7.12 -5.05
CA VAL A 52 9.15 6.40 -4.02
C VAL A 52 9.22 7.22 -2.73
N ALA A 53 9.49 8.52 -2.84
CA ALA A 53 9.52 9.41 -1.67
C ALA A 53 8.14 9.52 -1.01
N ALA A 54 7.08 9.65 -1.83
CA ALA A 54 5.70 9.67 -1.34
C ALA A 54 5.35 8.37 -0.61
N ALA A 55 5.74 7.22 -1.15
CA ALA A 55 5.49 5.93 -0.53
C ALA A 55 6.12 5.84 0.88
N ARG A 56 7.37 6.28 1.03
CA ARG A 56 8.07 6.31 2.33
C ARG A 56 7.39 7.27 3.30
N ARG A 57 7.03 8.45 2.83
CA ARG A 57 6.37 9.48 3.66
C ARG A 57 5.01 9.00 4.14
N GLU A 58 4.16 8.50 3.24
CA GLU A 58 2.82 8.03 3.58
C GLU A 58 2.86 6.82 4.53
N LEU A 59 3.77 5.89 4.31
CA LEU A 59 3.97 4.76 5.21
C LEU A 59 4.25 5.26 6.63
N ARG A 60 5.16 6.23 6.77
CA ARG A 60 5.53 6.78 8.08
C ARG A 60 4.38 7.57 8.69
N GLU A 61 3.69 8.39 7.92
CA GLU A 61 2.56 9.20 8.40
C GLU A 61 1.39 8.33 8.87
N GLU A 62 1.03 7.31 8.10
CA GLU A 62 -0.14 6.50 8.39
C GLU A 62 0.10 5.37 9.38
N THR A 63 1.33 4.89 9.51
CA THR A 63 1.64 3.73 10.36
C THR A 63 2.77 3.95 11.37
N GLY A 64 3.58 4.99 11.21
CA GLY A 64 4.77 5.19 12.03
C GLY A 64 5.91 4.20 11.72
N CYS A 65 5.74 3.34 10.72
CA CYS A 65 6.73 2.32 10.36
C CYS A 65 7.71 2.82 9.31
N ASP A 66 8.93 2.27 9.36
CA ASP A 66 9.93 2.41 8.30
C ASP A 66 10.16 1.05 7.65
N PRO A 67 10.39 1.01 6.32
CA PRO A 67 10.64 -0.26 5.66
C PRO A 67 12.05 -0.77 5.94
N ILE A 68 12.17 -2.07 6.21
CA ILE A 68 13.46 -2.76 6.19
C ILE A 68 13.83 -3.20 4.76
N ARG A 69 12.81 -3.37 3.91
CA ARG A 69 12.94 -3.57 2.46
C ARG A 69 11.75 -2.90 1.78
N LEU A 70 12.02 -2.28 0.63
CA LEU A 70 10.98 -1.64 -0.17
C LEU A 70 11.05 -2.15 -1.60
N TYR A 71 9.90 -2.52 -2.14
CA TYR A 71 9.79 -3.05 -3.51
C TYR A 71 8.84 -2.21 -4.36
N ASN A 72 9.19 -2.10 -5.63
CA ASN A 72 8.25 -1.78 -6.70
C ASN A 72 7.40 -3.02 -6.94
N ALA A 73 6.08 -2.91 -6.83
CA ALA A 73 5.19 -4.06 -7.01
C ALA A 73 4.95 -4.42 -8.49
N SER A 74 5.66 -3.78 -9.41
CA SER A 74 5.47 -3.97 -10.86
C SER A 74 4.03 -3.69 -11.30
N ARG A 75 3.42 -2.66 -10.71
CA ARG A 75 2.02 -2.33 -10.95
C ARG A 75 1.78 -0.84 -10.81
N VAL A 76 0.95 -0.29 -11.70
CA VAL A 76 0.45 1.09 -11.62
C VAL A 76 -1.06 1.03 -11.68
N GLU A 77 -1.73 1.59 -10.67
CA GLU A 77 -3.18 1.71 -10.66
C GLU A 77 -3.62 2.93 -11.44
N SER A 78 -4.84 2.88 -11.98
CA SER A 78 -5.45 4.04 -12.62
C SER A 78 -6.85 4.26 -12.07
N PHE A 79 -7.23 5.53 -11.92
CA PHE A 79 -8.54 5.91 -11.41
C PHE A 79 -9.01 7.20 -12.07
N TYR A 80 -10.22 7.20 -12.63
CA TYR A 80 -10.80 8.42 -13.19
C TYR A 80 -11.52 9.22 -12.11
N ARG A 81 -11.04 10.41 -11.87
CA ARG A 81 -11.63 11.38 -10.93
C ARG A 81 -12.60 12.28 -11.70
N HIS A 82 -13.84 11.83 -11.82
CA HIS A 82 -14.84 12.54 -12.63
C HIS A 82 -15.13 13.98 -12.17
N ARG A 83 -14.92 14.28 -10.90
CA ARG A 83 -15.19 15.63 -10.36
C ARG A 83 -14.19 16.68 -10.84
N VAL A 84 -13.00 16.29 -11.22
CA VAL A 84 -11.91 17.16 -11.65
C VAL A 84 -11.41 16.81 -13.05
N ASP A 85 -12.07 15.89 -13.72
CA ASP A 85 -11.72 15.39 -15.06
C ASP A 85 -10.24 15.00 -15.18
N GLU A 86 -9.82 14.08 -14.34
CA GLU A 86 -8.44 13.61 -14.27
C GLU A 86 -8.36 12.09 -14.25
N VAL A 87 -7.46 11.53 -15.06
CA VAL A 87 -7.01 10.14 -14.89
C VAL A 87 -5.80 10.15 -13.98
N ALA A 88 -5.98 9.69 -12.75
CA ALA A 88 -4.92 9.57 -11.76
C ALA A 88 -4.21 8.24 -11.92
N LEU A 89 -2.87 8.26 -11.95
CA LEU A 89 -2.03 7.07 -11.97
C LEU A 89 -1.34 6.95 -10.61
N GLY A 90 -1.29 5.73 -10.09
CA GLY A 90 -0.69 5.44 -8.78
C GLY A 90 0.24 4.24 -8.82
N PRO A 91 1.57 4.46 -8.79
CA PRO A 91 2.53 3.37 -8.60
C PRO A 91 2.28 2.64 -7.28
N VAL A 92 2.46 1.32 -7.30
CA VAL A 92 2.22 0.44 -6.16
C VAL A 92 3.54 -0.07 -5.61
N PHE A 93 3.66 -0.03 -4.29
CA PHE A 93 4.85 -0.44 -3.56
C PHE A 93 4.52 -1.49 -2.51
N VAL A 94 5.53 -2.25 -2.13
CA VAL A 94 5.45 -3.19 -0.99
C VAL A 94 6.56 -2.86 -0.01
N ALA A 95 6.19 -2.61 1.23
CA ALA A 95 7.13 -2.35 2.31
C ALA A 95 7.13 -3.56 3.27
N PHE A 96 8.27 -4.21 3.41
CA PHE A 96 8.49 -5.14 4.51
C PHE A 96 8.95 -4.35 5.72
N VAL A 97 8.28 -4.56 6.84
CA VAL A 97 8.63 -3.93 8.13
C VAL A 97 9.09 -4.98 9.12
N ASP A 98 9.70 -4.53 10.22
CA ASP A 98 10.15 -5.44 11.27
C ASP A 98 8.97 -6.26 11.81
N ARG A 99 9.23 -7.53 12.14
CA ARG A 99 8.19 -8.44 12.64
C ARG A 99 7.57 -7.97 13.96
N ALA A 100 8.27 -7.15 14.73
CA ALA A 100 7.79 -6.58 15.98
C ALA A 100 7.17 -5.18 15.80
N ALA A 101 7.03 -4.71 14.55
CA ALA A 101 6.48 -3.38 14.29
C ALA A 101 5.03 -3.28 14.76
N GLU A 102 4.74 -2.22 15.53
CA GLU A 102 3.41 -1.87 15.98
C GLU A 102 3.00 -0.56 15.33
N PRO A 103 1.95 -0.56 14.49
CA PRO A 103 1.54 0.65 13.81
C PRO A 103 0.99 1.71 14.77
N ARG A 104 1.36 2.96 14.51
CA ARG A 104 0.77 4.14 15.16
C ARG A 104 -0.04 4.88 14.12
N LEU A 105 -1.35 4.90 14.32
CA LEU A 105 -2.28 5.42 13.33
C LEU A 105 -2.33 6.94 13.31
N SER A 106 -2.51 7.49 12.10
CA SER A 106 -2.89 8.89 11.91
C SER A 106 -4.41 9.04 12.13
N PRO A 107 -4.92 10.28 12.19
CA PRO A 107 -6.37 10.50 12.34
C PRO A 107 -7.24 9.96 11.20
N GLU A 108 -6.65 9.60 10.06
CA GLU A 108 -7.40 9.04 8.92
C GLU A 108 -7.94 7.64 9.17
N HIS A 109 -7.28 6.89 10.06
CA HIS A 109 -7.64 5.51 10.37
C HIS A 109 -7.87 5.34 11.86
N ASP A 110 -8.85 4.53 12.22
CA ASP A 110 -9.18 4.27 13.62
C ASP A 110 -8.84 2.86 14.08
N ARG A 111 -8.41 1.99 13.16
CA ARG A 111 -8.06 0.61 13.49
C ARG A 111 -7.04 0.06 12.50
N ALA A 112 -6.16 -0.81 12.98
CA ALA A 112 -5.20 -1.55 12.18
C ALA A 112 -5.21 -3.02 12.60
N GLU A 113 -5.09 -3.92 11.64
CA GLU A 113 -4.97 -5.35 11.89
C GLU A 113 -3.89 -5.97 11.00
N TRP A 114 -3.13 -6.88 11.59
CA TRP A 114 -2.25 -7.76 10.85
C TRP A 114 -2.99 -9.05 10.52
N LEU A 115 -3.13 -9.35 9.24
CA LEU A 115 -3.92 -10.48 8.77
C LEU A 115 -3.09 -11.44 7.92
N ALA A 116 -3.45 -12.72 7.98
CA ALA A 116 -2.94 -13.70 7.04
C ALA A 116 -3.33 -13.32 5.61
N PRO A 117 -2.57 -13.75 4.59
CA PRO A 117 -2.79 -13.33 3.20
C PRO A 117 -4.24 -13.45 2.71
N ALA A 118 -4.86 -14.61 2.90
CA ALA A 118 -6.24 -14.83 2.43
C ALA A 118 -7.25 -13.94 3.15
N GLU A 119 -7.06 -13.71 4.45
CA GLU A 119 -7.93 -12.82 5.22
C GLU A 119 -7.77 -11.36 4.80
N ALA A 120 -6.54 -10.93 4.53
CA ALA A 120 -6.27 -9.58 4.05
C ALA A 120 -6.94 -9.31 2.70
N VAL A 121 -6.81 -10.24 1.75
CA VAL A 121 -7.48 -10.15 0.46
C VAL A 121 -9.00 -10.01 0.64
N ALA A 122 -9.59 -10.81 1.51
CA ALA A 122 -11.03 -10.78 1.76
C ALA A 122 -11.49 -9.48 2.46
N ARG A 123 -10.64 -8.90 3.31
CA ARG A 123 -10.97 -7.71 4.11
C ARG A 123 -10.94 -6.42 3.31
N LEU A 124 -10.02 -6.28 2.36
CA LEU A 124 -9.87 -5.05 1.57
C LEU A 124 -11.15 -4.71 0.80
N ALA A 125 -11.61 -3.48 0.93
CA ALA A 125 -12.86 -3.02 0.31
C ALA A 125 -12.73 -2.80 -1.20
N TRP A 126 -11.58 -2.27 -1.65
CA TRP A 126 -11.39 -1.93 -3.05
C TRP A 126 -11.03 -3.15 -3.90
N PRO A 127 -11.78 -3.42 -4.99
CA PRO A 127 -11.43 -4.53 -5.90
C PRO A 127 -10.00 -4.45 -6.43
N ARG A 128 -9.51 -3.24 -6.76
CA ARG A 128 -8.14 -3.05 -7.24
C ARG A 128 -7.10 -3.47 -6.19
N GLU A 129 -7.38 -3.22 -4.91
CA GLU A 129 -6.46 -3.61 -3.83
C GLU A 129 -6.45 -5.13 -3.62
N ARG A 130 -7.60 -5.78 -3.73
CA ARG A 130 -7.67 -7.24 -3.67
C ARG A 130 -6.86 -7.88 -4.81
N ARG A 131 -6.99 -7.34 -6.03
CA ARG A 131 -6.22 -7.82 -7.19
C ARG A 131 -4.74 -7.56 -7.02
N ALA A 132 -4.38 -6.34 -6.58
CA ALA A 132 -2.99 -5.97 -6.34
C ALA A 132 -2.33 -6.88 -5.31
N LEU A 133 -3.00 -7.14 -4.20
CA LEU A 133 -2.45 -8.00 -3.15
C LEU A 133 -2.23 -9.44 -3.64
N LYS A 134 -3.14 -9.98 -4.45
CA LYS A 134 -2.95 -11.30 -5.07
C LYS A 134 -1.71 -11.33 -5.96
N ASP A 135 -1.50 -10.31 -6.78
CA ASP A 135 -0.31 -10.21 -7.64
C ASP A 135 0.96 -10.08 -6.79
N ILE A 136 0.92 -9.25 -5.77
CA ILE A 136 2.04 -9.06 -4.82
C ILE A 136 2.42 -10.40 -4.17
N LEU A 137 1.45 -11.16 -3.71
CA LEU A 137 1.71 -12.45 -3.08
C LEU A 137 2.29 -13.47 -4.05
N SER A 138 1.96 -13.40 -5.33
CA SER A 138 2.57 -14.26 -6.34
C SER A 138 4.04 -13.94 -6.59
N ILE A 139 4.45 -12.69 -6.36
CA ILE A 139 5.86 -12.25 -6.53
C ILE A 139 6.64 -12.39 -5.22
N LEU A 140 6.06 -11.94 -4.12
CA LEU A 140 6.76 -11.73 -2.84
C LEU A 140 6.31 -12.66 -1.71
N GLY A 141 5.43 -13.62 -2.00
CA GLY A 141 4.88 -14.53 -0.99
C GLY A 141 5.93 -15.38 -0.26
N GLY A 142 7.09 -15.57 -0.86
CA GLY A 142 8.23 -16.25 -0.24
C GLY A 142 9.13 -15.35 0.61
N GLY A 143 8.85 -14.04 0.69
CA GLY A 143 9.60 -13.08 1.48
C GLY A 143 10.55 -12.19 0.67
N ASP A 144 10.82 -12.52 -0.58
CA ASP A 144 11.56 -11.69 -1.53
C ASP A 144 11.04 -11.93 -2.95
N ALA A 145 11.56 -11.22 -3.93
CA ALA A 145 11.10 -11.30 -5.32
C ALA A 145 11.89 -12.35 -6.14
N GLY A 146 12.75 -13.15 -5.51
CA GLY A 146 13.50 -14.20 -6.19
C GLY A 146 14.29 -13.69 -7.38
N LEU A 147 14.05 -14.25 -8.56
CA LEU A 147 14.73 -13.86 -9.80
C LEU A 147 14.43 -12.41 -10.24
N LEU A 148 13.38 -11.80 -9.72
CA LEU A 148 13.00 -10.43 -10.05
C LEU A 148 13.53 -9.41 -9.04
N ASP A 149 14.24 -9.85 -8.02
CA ASP A 149 14.68 -9.00 -6.92
C ASP A 149 15.59 -7.86 -7.38
N ASP A 150 16.49 -8.11 -8.32
CA ASP A 150 17.40 -7.11 -8.86
C ASP A 150 16.69 -5.95 -9.59
N VAL A 151 15.52 -6.22 -10.17
CA VAL A 151 14.71 -5.21 -10.85
C VAL A 151 13.73 -4.51 -9.91
N LEU A 152 13.10 -5.27 -9.02
CA LEU A 152 11.98 -4.75 -8.22
C LEU A 152 12.39 -4.17 -6.88
N ARG A 153 13.48 -4.59 -6.30
CA ARG A 153 13.92 -4.10 -5.00
C ARG A 153 14.45 -2.67 -5.08
N ILE A 154 13.89 -1.79 -4.26
CA ILE A 154 14.30 -0.37 -4.19
C ILE A 154 15.38 -0.18 -3.13
N CYS A 155 15.23 -0.84 -2.00
CA CYS A 155 16.23 -0.83 -0.92
C CYS A 155 16.11 -2.07 -0.03
#